data_d3dd62c2a8c99369e1d7394fa82d297f
#
_entry.id   d3dd62c2a8c99369e1d7394fa82d297f
#
_cell.length_a   1.000
_cell.length_b   1.000
_cell.length_c   1.000
_cell.angle_alpha   90.00
_cell.angle_beta   90.00
_cell.angle_gamma   90.00
#
_symmetry.space_group_name_H-M   'P 1'
#
loop_
_entity.id
_entity.type
_entity.pdbx_description
1 polymer ?
#
loop_
_entity_poly.entity_id
_entity_poly.type
_entity_poly.pdbx_seq_one_letter_code
_entity_poly.pdbx_strand_id
1 'polypeptide(L)'
;MIIDFDLLTVLLGSVLYIIICLVISRTKNPSKPFYFFSTVFFIYIMALIKLTLFPIIMTDLPANLSSSVNLIPFRRGVGVTDLLNVLMTIPFSIIFPFISKIRTLKKISLVGIILALGIELLQLAECVLTGGFTTRVIDITDVICNFLGVVIGYIILYLFAKAISIIPEGKDNRLLKYSLTIMNEISKKKT
;
A
#
# COMPACT_ATOMS: atom_id res chain seq x y z
N MET A 1 -0.30 -19.67 20.34
CA MET A 1 -1.43 -19.70 19.36
C MET A 1 -0.96 -19.04 18.09
N ILE A 2 -1.30 -19.58 16.92
CA ILE A 2 -0.96 -18.98 15.61
C ILE A 2 -2.28 -18.54 14.95
N ILE A 3 -2.32 -17.29 14.50
CA ILE A 3 -3.45 -16.74 13.73
C ILE A 3 -2.94 -16.50 12.32
N ASP A 4 -3.48 -17.27 11.38
CA ASP A 4 -3.15 -17.15 9.96
C ASP A 4 -4.12 -16.22 9.23
N PHE A 5 -3.69 -15.78 8.05
CA PHE A 5 -4.55 -15.05 7.13
C PHE A 5 -5.52 -16.04 6.46
N ASP A 6 -6.70 -16.16 7.04
CA ASP A 6 -7.72 -17.14 6.68
C ASP A 6 -8.95 -16.54 5.98
N LEU A 7 -9.94 -17.39 5.71
CA LEU A 7 -11.20 -16.98 5.10
C LEU A 7 -11.96 -15.95 5.95
N LEU A 8 -11.89 -16.05 7.29
CA LEU A 8 -12.55 -15.09 8.18
C LEU A 8 -11.97 -13.69 8.02
N THR A 9 -10.64 -13.58 7.95
CA THR A 9 -9.94 -12.30 7.71
C THR A 9 -10.37 -11.68 6.38
N VAL A 10 -10.47 -12.50 5.32
CA VAL A 10 -10.93 -12.03 4.00
C VAL A 10 -12.39 -11.59 4.04
N LEU A 11 -13.27 -12.33 4.75
CA LEU A 11 -14.67 -11.97 4.90
C LEU A 11 -14.84 -10.65 5.66
N LEU A 12 -14.16 -10.48 6.79
CA LEU A 12 -14.20 -9.23 7.56
C LEU A 12 -13.71 -8.04 6.74
N GLY A 13 -12.59 -8.17 6.04
CA GLY A 13 -12.08 -7.15 5.12
C GLY A 13 -13.07 -6.83 4.01
N SER A 14 -13.72 -7.85 3.43
CA SER A 14 -14.72 -7.67 2.36
C SER A 14 -15.97 -6.94 2.87
N VAL A 15 -16.47 -7.28 4.06
CA VAL A 15 -17.60 -6.57 4.68
C VAL A 15 -17.26 -5.10 4.90
N LEU A 16 -16.07 -4.81 5.45
CA LEU A 16 -15.61 -3.44 5.65
C LEU A 16 -15.51 -2.69 4.32
N TYR A 17 -14.95 -3.31 3.28
CA TYR A 17 -14.87 -2.73 1.94
C TYR A 17 -16.25 -2.42 1.37
N ILE A 18 -17.24 -3.33 1.50
CA ILE A 18 -18.61 -3.11 1.05
C ILE A 18 -19.24 -1.91 1.78
N ILE A 19 -19.06 -1.83 3.11
CA ILE A 19 -19.55 -0.69 3.90
C ILE A 19 -18.95 0.63 3.39
N ILE A 20 -17.64 0.67 3.17
CA ILE A 20 -16.95 1.83 2.62
C ILE A 20 -17.52 2.22 1.24
N CYS A 21 -17.72 1.24 0.35
CA CYS A 21 -18.31 1.47 -0.97
C CYS A 21 -19.74 2.02 -0.88
N LEU A 22 -20.57 1.52 0.05
CA LEU A 22 -21.92 2.02 0.27
C LEU A 22 -21.93 3.47 0.77
N VAL A 23 -21.05 3.81 1.72
CA VAL A 23 -20.90 5.18 2.23
C VAL A 23 -20.46 6.12 1.09
N ILE A 24 -19.45 5.72 0.31
CA ILE A 24 -18.95 6.52 -0.82
C ILE A 24 -20.04 6.70 -1.88
N SER A 25 -20.81 5.65 -2.18
CA SER A 25 -21.87 5.74 -3.17
C SER A 25 -22.97 6.74 -2.78
N ARG A 26 -23.32 6.79 -1.50
CA ARG A 26 -24.31 7.71 -0.98
C ARG A 26 -23.84 9.17 -0.95
N THR A 27 -22.54 9.39 -0.78
CA THR A 27 -21.99 10.75 -0.60
C THR A 27 -21.45 11.37 -1.90
N LYS A 28 -20.90 10.58 -2.82
CA LYS A 28 -20.13 11.07 -3.98
C LYS A 28 -20.60 10.53 -5.33
N ASN A 29 -21.48 9.52 -5.35
CA ASN A 29 -21.96 8.84 -6.56
C ASN A 29 -20.85 8.60 -7.61
N PRO A 30 -19.80 7.83 -7.28
CA PRO A 30 -18.63 7.67 -8.13
C PRO A 30 -18.93 6.87 -9.39
N SER A 31 -18.08 7.03 -10.41
CA SER A 31 -18.20 6.32 -11.68
C SER A 31 -17.89 4.82 -11.56
N LYS A 32 -18.41 3.99 -12.48
CA LYS A 32 -18.10 2.55 -12.52
C LYS A 32 -16.57 2.25 -12.56
N PRO A 33 -15.75 2.98 -13.35
CA PRO A 33 -14.29 2.79 -13.31
C PRO A 33 -13.65 3.03 -11.93
N PHE A 34 -14.17 3.97 -11.15
CA PHE A 34 -13.70 4.18 -9.78
C PHE A 34 -13.86 2.91 -8.93
N TYR A 35 -15.01 2.24 -9.00
CA TYR A 35 -15.23 0.98 -8.27
C TYR A 35 -14.30 -0.13 -8.72
N PHE A 36 -14.00 -0.22 -10.03
CA PHE A 36 -13.01 -1.18 -10.54
C PHE A 36 -11.65 -0.96 -9.88
N PHE A 37 -11.09 0.27 -9.93
CA PHE A 37 -9.80 0.56 -9.31
C PHE A 37 -9.83 0.45 -7.79
N SER A 38 -10.94 0.77 -7.15
CA SER A 38 -11.14 0.60 -5.71
C SER A 38 -11.11 -0.88 -5.32
N THR A 39 -11.71 -1.77 -6.12
CA THR A 39 -11.65 -3.23 -5.88
C THR A 39 -10.23 -3.76 -6.05
N VAL A 40 -9.52 -3.34 -7.12
CA VAL A 40 -8.11 -3.70 -7.32
C VAL A 40 -7.25 -3.22 -6.15
N PHE A 41 -7.49 -2.01 -5.67
CA PHE A 41 -6.79 -1.46 -4.51
C PHE A 41 -7.11 -2.22 -3.23
N PHE A 42 -8.37 -2.62 -3.01
CA PHE A 42 -8.76 -3.46 -1.88
C PHE A 42 -8.04 -4.81 -1.89
N ILE A 43 -8.00 -5.51 -3.04
CA ILE A 43 -7.27 -6.78 -3.18
C ILE A 43 -5.78 -6.57 -2.84
N TYR A 44 -5.19 -5.49 -3.34
CA TYR A 44 -3.82 -5.13 -3.02
C TYR A 44 -3.60 -4.89 -1.52
N ILE A 45 -4.49 -4.14 -0.85
CA ILE A 45 -4.39 -3.88 0.60
C ILE A 45 -4.52 -5.19 1.40
N MET A 46 -5.42 -6.10 1.02
CA MET A 46 -5.54 -7.41 1.66
C MET A 46 -4.25 -8.25 1.50
N ALA A 47 -3.63 -8.21 0.31
CA ALA A 47 -2.34 -8.86 0.08
C ALA A 47 -1.22 -8.21 0.91
N LEU A 48 -1.20 -6.88 1.00
CA LEU A 48 -0.23 -6.13 1.82
C LEU A 48 -0.36 -6.51 3.29
N ILE A 49 -1.58 -6.51 3.85
CA ILE A 49 -1.86 -6.93 5.22
C ILE A 49 -1.37 -8.36 5.47
N LYS A 50 -1.67 -9.29 4.56
CA LYS A 50 -1.19 -10.67 4.65
C LYS A 50 0.33 -10.74 4.73
N LEU A 51 1.03 -10.02 3.85
CA LEU A 51 2.49 -10.05 3.78
C LEU A 51 3.17 -9.35 4.95
N THR A 52 2.54 -8.32 5.52
CA THR A 52 3.16 -7.48 6.55
C THR A 52 2.80 -7.89 7.98
N LEU A 53 1.63 -8.48 8.22
CA LEU A 53 1.15 -8.79 9.58
C LEU A 53 0.99 -10.27 9.85
N PHE A 54 0.77 -11.13 8.85
CA PHE A 54 0.52 -12.55 9.09
C PHE A 54 1.73 -13.44 8.78
N PRO A 55 1.88 -14.60 9.49
CA PRO A 55 1.06 -15.06 10.61
C PRO A 55 1.34 -14.30 11.91
N ILE A 56 0.31 -14.09 12.75
CA ILE A 56 0.46 -13.54 14.09
C ILE A 56 0.73 -14.69 15.06
N ILE A 57 1.87 -14.66 15.75
CA ILE A 57 2.28 -15.73 16.66
C ILE A 57 2.18 -15.21 18.10
N MET A 58 1.31 -15.82 18.90
CA MET A 58 1.19 -15.55 20.33
C MET A 58 1.94 -16.62 21.13
N THR A 59 2.86 -16.20 21.97
CA THR A 59 3.64 -17.09 22.85
C THR A 59 3.65 -16.51 24.28
N ASP A 60 3.85 -17.39 25.25
CA ASP A 60 4.01 -17.01 26.67
C ASP A 60 5.50 -16.76 27.03
N LEU A 61 6.36 -16.64 26.01
CA LEU A 61 7.79 -16.40 26.25
C LEU A 61 8.03 -14.93 26.60
N PRO A 62 8.88 -14.64 27.60
CA PRO A 62 9.22 -13.27 27.96
C PRO A 62 9.95 -12.62 26.79
N ALA A 63 9.40 -11.52 26.31
CA ALA A 63 9.96 -10.80 25.20
C ALA A 63 10.69 -9.55 25.65
N ASN A 64 11.75 -9.23 24.94
CA ASN A 64 12.50 -8.01 25.13
C ASN A 64 12.20 -7.05 23.98
N LEU A 65 11.27 -6.14 24.19
CA LEU A 65 10.89 -5.12 23.20
C LEU A 65 12.09 -4.30 22.69
N SER A 66 13.10 -4.05 23.54
CA SER A 66 14.27 -3.27 23.14
C SER A 66 15.13 -3.98 22.08
N SER A 67 15.10 -5.31 22.03
CA SER A 67 15.81 -6.08 21.01
C SER A 67 15.04 -6.17 19.68
N SER A 68 13.76 -5.83 19.70
CA SER A 68 12.86 -5.90 18.53
C SER A 68 12.81 -4.61 17.73
N VAL A 69 13.55 -3.55 18.11
CA VAL A 69 13.56 -2.26 17.41
C VAL A 69 14.97 -1.92 16.95
N ASN A 70 15.14 -1.71 15.64
CA ASN A 70 16.40 -1.26 15.04
C ASN A 70 16.19 0.12 14.38
N LEU A 71 16.85 1.12 14.93
CA LEU A 71 16.81 2.50 14.40
C LEU A 71 18.06 2.87 13.58
N ILE A 72 18.97 1.93 13.35
CA ILE A 72 20.17 2.19 12.56
C ILE A 72 19.91 1.66 11.13
N PRO A 73 19.79 2.56 10.13
CA PRO A 73 19.54 2.14 8.75
C PRO A 73 20.62 1.19 8.24
N PHE A 74 20.20 0.14 7.56
CA PHE A 74 21.08 -0.84 6.91
C PHE A 74 22.12 -1.50 7.80
N ARG A 75 21.87 -1.58 9.12
CA ARG A 75 22.78 -2.20 10.10
C ARG A 75 23.16 -3.63 9.72
N ARG A 76 22.24 -4.38 9.09
CA ARG A 76 22.44 -5.79 8.68
C ARG A 76 22.90 -5.91 7.22
N GLY A 77 23.23 -4.79 6.55
CA GLY A 77 23.41 -4.75 5.11
C GLY A 77 22.06 -4.76 4.37
N VAL A 78 22.11 -4.86 3.05
CA VAL A 78 20.90 -4.94 2.19
C VAL A 78 20.59 -6.42 1.92
N GLY A 79 19.38 -6.85 2.22
CA GLY A 79 18.92 -8.23 2.08
C GLY A 79 17.73 -8.39 1.15
N VAL A 80 17.27 -9.62 1.01
CA VAL A 80 16.07 -9.95 0.20
C VAL A 80 14.81 -9.31 0.77
N THR A 81 14.70 -9.22 2.10
CA THR A 81 13.57 -8.57 2.79
C THR A 81 13.45 -7.10 2.42
N ASP A 82 14.56 -6.37 2.32
CA ASP A 82 14.57 -4.97 1.91
C ASP A 82 14.02 -4.80 0.49
N LEU A 83 14.43 -5.69 -0.43
CA LEU A 83 13.90 -5.70 -1.78
C LEU A 83 12.40 -6.02 -1.81
N LEU A 84 11.94 -6.97 -1.00
CA LEU A 84 10.53 -7.31 -0.90
C LEU A 84 9.70 -6.13 -0.36
N ASN A 85 10.22 -5.37 0.61
CA ASN A 85 9.58 -4.15 1.12
C ASN A 85 9.44 -3.09 0.03
N VAL A 86 10.45 -2.90 -0.81
CA VAL A 86 10.34 -2.03 -1.99
C VAL A 86 9.26 -2.55 -2.94
N LEU A 87 9.31 -3.83 -3.31
CA LEU A 87 8.40 -4.42 -4.31
C LEU A 87 6.94 -4.40 -3.87
N MET A 88 6.65 -4.67 -2.60
CA MET A 88 5.28 -4.74 -2.10
C MET A 88 4.57 -3.38 -2.08
N THR A 89 5.31 -2.27 -2.02
CA THR A 89 4.73 -0.91 -1.96
C THR A 89 4.67 -0.21 -3.32
N ILE A 90 5.33 -0.72 -4.37
CA ILE A 90 5.21 -0.23 -5.75
C ILE A 90 3.74 -0.14 -6.21
N PRO A 91 2.89 -1.19 -6.07
CA PRO A 91 1.52 -1.16 -6.55
C PRO A 91 0.66 -0.07 -5.88
N PHE A 92 0.99 0.31 -4.64
CA PHE A 92 0.28 1.38 -3.94
C PHE A 92 0.24 2.66 -4.76
N SER A 93 1.38 3.16 -5.16
CA SER A 93 1.50 4.44 -5.87
C SER A 93 1.07 4.35 -7.34
N ILE A 94 1.00 3.15 -7.91
CA ILE A 94 0.44 2.92 -9.24
C ILE A 94 -1.10 3.00 -9.20
N ILE A 95 -1.75 2.38 -8.19
CA ILE A 95 -3.21 2.25 -8.15
C ILE A 95 -3.87 3.43 -7.45
N PHE A 96 -3.27 3.96 -6.38
CA PHE A 96 -3.85 4.98 -5.51
C PHE A 96 -4.28 6.27 -6.24
N PRO A 97 -3.57 6.79 -7.25
CA PRO A 97 -4.00 7.96 -8.01
C PRO A 97 -5.34 7.78 -8.76
N PHE A 98 -5.75 6.55 -9.07
CA PHE A 98 -7.02 6.27 -9.76
C PHE A 98 -8.24 6.34 -8.83
N ILE A 99 -8.04 6.22 -7.52
CA ILE A 99 -9.11 6.28 -6.51
C ILE A 99 -9.06 7.55 -5.66
N SER A 100 -8.02 8.37 -5.83
CA SER A 100 -7.81 9.60 -5.08
C SER A 100 -7.62 10.81 -5.99
N LYS A 101 -7.58 12.00 -5.39
CA LYS A 101 -7.19 13.25 -6.09
C LYS A 101 -5.69 13.57 -5.93
N ILE A 102 -4.94 12.64 -5.35
CA ILE A 102 -3.50 12.77 -5.09
C ILE A 102 -2.74 12.27 -6.31
N ARG A 103 -2.17 13.18 -7.10
CA ARG A 103 -1.58 12.90 -8.42
C ARG A 103 -0.27 13.62 -8.66
N THR A 104 0.42 14.04 -7.61
CA THR A 104 1.75 14.67 -7.71
C THR A 104 2.75 13.90 -6.85
N LEU A 105 4.02 13.86 -7.28
CA LEU A 105 5.08 13.16 -6.55
C LEU A 105 5.12 13.60 -5.08
N LYS A 106 5.10 14.92 -4.81
CA LYS A 106 5.15 15.45 -3.45
C LYS A 106 4.03 14.90 -2.56
N LYS A 107 2.78 14.86 -3.06
CA LYS A 107 1.63 14.37 -2.27
C LYS A 107 1.66 12.85 -2.12
N ILE A 108 2.05 12.11 -3.17
CA ILE A 108 2.21 10.65 -3.11
C ILE A 108 3.33 10.29 -2.14
N SER A 109 4.46 11.00 -2.15
CA SER A 109 5.56 10.77 -1.20
C SER A 109 5.11 10.99 0.24
N LEU A 110 4.32 12.04 0.52
CA LEU A 110 3.77 12.26 1.86
C LEU A 110 2.88 11.09 2.31
N VAL A 111 1.97 10.64 1.45
CA VAL A 111 1.12 9.47 1.76
C VAL A 111 1.97 8.20 1.87
N GLY A 112 3.01 8.08 1.06
CA GLY A 112 3.97 6.97 1.12
C GLY A 112 4.74 6.88 2.44
N ILE A 113 5.16 8.02 2.98
CA ILE A 113 5.77 8.08 4.33
C ILE A 113 4.77 7.61 5.38
N ILE A 114 3.51 8.08 5.31
CA ILE A 114 2.45 7.67 6.24
C ILE A 114 2.19 6.15 6.11
N LEU A 115 2.16 5.62 4.90
CA LEU A 115 2.00 4.18 4.67
C LEU A 115 3.17 3.39 5.27
N ALA A 116 4.41 3.78 4.98
CA ALA A 116 5.61 3.10 5.45
C ALA A 116 5.68 3.08 6.99
N LEU A 117 5.47 4.23 7.62
CA LEU A 117 5.39 4.33 9.09
C LEU A 117 4.21 3.53 9.65
N GLY A 118 3.06 3.55 8.96
CA GLY A 118 1.87 2.80 9.36
C GLY A 118 2.10 1.29 9.39
N ILE A 119 2.83 0.74 8.43
CA ILE A 119 3.21 -0.68 8.41
C ILE A 119 4.03 -1.02 9.64
N GLU A 120 5.10 -0.26 9.92
CA GLU A 120 5.97 -0.49 11.07
C GLU A 120 5.24 -0.32 12.41
N LEU A 121 4.33 0.67 12.51
CA LEU A 121 3.51 0.87 13.71
C LEU A 121 2.54 -0.29 13.94
N LEU A 122 1.97 -0.87 12.89
CA LEU A 122 1.11 -2.04 12.99
C LEU A 122 1.90 -3.28 13.44
N GLN A 123 3.13 -3.46 12.93
CA GLN A 123 4.03 -4.52 13.38
C GLN A 123 4.48 -4.32 14.83
N LEU A 124 4.72 -3.06 15.25
CA LEU A 124 4.98 -2.75 16.67
C LEU A 124 3.77 -3.09 17.54
N ALA A 125 2.56 -2.71 17.11
CA ALA A 125 1.34 -3.04 17.85
C ALA A 125 1.14 -4.57 17.95
N GLU A 126 1.39 -5.31 16.87
CA GLU A 126 1.40 -6.77 16.88
C GLU A 126 2.40 -7.29 17.92
N CYS A 127 3.63 -6.78 17.90
CA CYS A 127 4.67 -7.15 18.86
C CYS A 127 4.22 -6.96 20.32
N VAL A 128 3.64 -5.80 20.62
CA VAL A 128 3.15 -5.50 21.98
C VAL A 128 2.01 -6.43 22.38
N LEU A 129 1.05 -6.66 21.48
CA LEU A 129 -0.14 -7.47 21.73
C LEU A 129 0.17 -8.98 21.88
N THR A 130 1.24 -9.44 21.24
CA THR A 130 1.67 -10.85 21.31
C THR A 130 2.64 -11.14 22.46
N GLY A 131 2.78 -10.20 23.41
CA GLY A 131 3.70 -10.34 24.55
C GLY A 131 5.17 -10.08 24.19
N GLY A 132 5.40 -9.40 23.04
CA GLY A 132 6.72 -8.98 22.58
C GLY A 132 7.51 -10.07 21.83
N PHE A 133 6.87 -11.20 21.54
CA PHE A 133 7.45 -12.20 20.65
C PHE A 133 7.01 -11.91 19.22
N THR A 134 7.91 -11.34 18.43
CA THR A 134 7.68 -11.26 16.99
C THR A 134 8.82 -11.97 16.27
N THR A 135 8.47 -12.60 15.18
CA THR A 135 9.43 -13.07 14.18
C THR A 135 10.01 -11.92 13.36
N ARG A 136 9.51 -10.70 13.59
CA ARG A 136 9.84 -9.49 12.84
C ARG A 136 10.47 -8.45 13.77
N VAL A 137 11.53 -7.84 13.29
CA VAL A 137 12.19 -6.70 13.94
C VAL A 137 11.65 -5.44 13.26
N ILE A 138 11.18 -4.49 14.06
CA ILE A 138 10.82 -3.15 13.57
C ILE A 138 12.10 -2.46 13.13
N ASP A 139 12.24 -2.19 11.85
CA ASP A 139 13.48 -1.67 11.28
C ASP A 139 13.24 -0.38 10.49
N ILE A 140 14.00 0.65 10.82
CA ILE A 140 13.97 1.91 10.05
C ILE A 140 14.34 1.67 8.58
N THR A 141 15.10 0.63 8.27
CA THR A 141 15.42 0.20 6.92
C THR A 141 14.16 -0.16 6.14
N ASP A 142 13.21 -0.86 6.79
CA ASP A 142 11.94 -1.25 6.19
C ASP A 142 11.07 -0.03 5.88
N VAL A 143 11.05 0.99 6.75
CA VAL A 143 10.41 2.28 6.46
C VAL A 143 10.99 2.91 5.20
N ILE A 144 12.33 2.95 5.10
CA ILE A 144 13.03 3.52 3.95
C ILE A 144 12.72 2.73 2.68
N CYS A 145 12.77 1.41 2.73
CA CYS A 145 12.51 0.53 1.59
C CYS A 145 11.04 0.60 1.13
N ASN A 146 10.10 0.60 2.07
CA ASN A 146 8.68 0.80 1.78
C ASN A 146 8.43 2.16 1.11
N PHE A 147 9.03 3.22 1.61
CA PHE A 147 8.93 4.54 1.02
C PHE A 147 9.55 4.60 -0.39
N LEU A 148 10.73 4.01 -0.59
CA LEU A 148 11.38 3.92 -1.90
C LEU A 148 10.49 3.20 -2.92
N GLY A 149 9.81 2.13 -2.54
CA GLY A 149 8.87 1.44 -3.41
C GLY A 149 7.72 2.34 -3.87
N VAL A 150 7.17 3.17 -2.97
CA VAL A 150 6.14 4.15 -3.34
C VAL A 150 6.67 5.17 -4.35
N VAL A 151 7.89 5.68 -4.16
CA VAL A 151 8.51 6.65 -5.08
C VAL A 151 8.75 6.00 -6.45
N ILE A 152 9.33 4.81 -6.47
CA ILE A 152 9.61 4.05 -7.71
C ILE A 152 8.30 3.77 -8.46
N GLY A 153 7.26 3.29 -7.78
CA GLY A 153 5.97 3.00 -8.40
C GLY A 153 5.31 4.25 -9.00
N TYR A 154 5.43 5.41 -8.34
CA TYR A 154 4.94 6.66 -8.92
C TYR A 154 5.75 7.07 -10.16
N ILE A 155 7.08 6.92 -10.14
CA ILE A 155 7.92 7.21 -11.29
C ILE A 155 7.53 6.31 -12.48
N ILE A 156 7.32 5.01 -12.23
CA ILE A 156 6.85 4.06 -13.26
C ILE A 156 5.52 4.54 -13.85
N LEU A 157 4.53 4.88 -12.98
CA LEU A 157 3.24 5.40 -13.43
C LEU A 157 3.37 6.69 -14.23
N TYR A 158 4.22 7.62 -13.78
CA TYR A 158 4.45 8.89 -14.47
C TYR A 158 5.06 8.69 -15.88
N LEU A 159 6.08 7.84 -16.00
CA LEU A 159 6.71 7.52 -17.28
C LEU A 159 5.71 6.84 -18.24
N PHE A 160 4.91 5.91 -17.71
CA PHE A 160 3.85 5.24 -18.46
C PHE A 160 2.76 6.23 -18.90
N ALA A 161 2.31 7.12 -18.01
CA ALA A 161 1.36 8.16 -18.32
C ALA A 161 1.87 9.12 -19.41
N LYS A 162 3.15 9.49 -19.35
CA LYS A 162 3.79 10.33 -20.37
C LYS A 162 3.88 9.62 -21.73
N ALA A 163 4.20 8.34 -21.75
CA ALA A 163 4.25 7.56 -22.98
C ALA A 163 2.86 7.42 -23.63
N ILE A 164 1.80 7.21 -22.82
CA ILE A 164 0.44 7.05 -23.34
C ILE A 164 -0.20 8.40 -23.74
N SER A 165 0.21 9.52 -23.14
CA SER A 165 -0.36 10.84 -23.46
C SER A 165 -0.16 11.25 -24.94
N ILE A 166 0.69 10.52 -25.67
CA ILE A 166 0.94 10.71 -27.11
C ILE A 166 -0.14 10.02 -27.98
N ILE A 167 -0.91 9.09 -27.40
CA ILE A 167 -1.93 8.32 -28.12
C ILE A 167 -3.23 9.12 -28.19
N PRO A 168 -3.82 9.33 -29.38
CA PRO A 168 -5.09 10.02 -29.50
C PRO A 168 -6.21 9.32 -28.74
N GLU A 169 -7.07 10.10 -28.09
CA GLU A 169 -8.27 9.56 -27.41
C GLU A 169 -9.19 8.90 -28.45
N GLY A 170 -9.08 7.60 -28.62
CA GLY A 170 -9.92 6.79 -29.49
C GLY A 170 -10.67 5.76 -28.67
N LYS A 171 -12.03 5.87 -28.68
CA LYS A 171 -13.03 4.84 -28.40
C LYS A 171 -13.82 4.89 -27.09
N ASP A 172 -15.07 4.40 -27.23
CA ASP A 172 -16.20 4.33 -26.31
C ASP A 172 -16.01 3.56 -24.99
N ASN A 173 -14.80 3.12 -24.65
CA ASN A 173 -14.56 2.37 -23.43
C ASN A 173 -14.42 3.32 -22.22
N ARG A 174 -15.42 3.33 -21.35
CA ARG A 174 -15.47 4.18 -20.14
C ARG A 174 -14.27 3.97 -19.20
N LEU A 175 -13.77 2.75 -19.08
CA LEU A 175 -12.61 2.44 -18.25
C LEU A 175 -11.33 3.07 -18.83
N LEU A 176 -11.12 2.91 -20.14
CA LEU A 176 -9.99 3.48 -20.84
C LEU A 176 -10.01 5.01 -20.76
N LYS A 177 -11.15 5.63 -21.03
CA LYS A 177 -11.32 7.09 -20.93
C LYS A 177 -11.01 7.62 -19.54
N TYR A 178 -11.50 6.95 -18.49
CA TYR A 178 -11.21 7.29 -17.10
C TYR A 178 -9.70 7.20 -16.80
N SER A 179 -9.06 6.10 -17.22
CA SER A 179 -7.62 5.89 -17.02
C SER A 179 -6.79 6.94 -17.74
N LEU A 180 -7.10 7.22 -19.01
CA LEU A 180 -6.42 8.25 -19.81
C LEU A 180 -6.57 9.65 -19.21
N THR A 181 -7.75 10.00 -18.73
CA THR A 181 -7.97 11.30 -18.07
C THR A 181 -7.03 11.47 -16.86
N ILE A 182 -6.91 10.43 -16.02
CA ILE A 182 -6.05 10.47 -14.83
C ILE A 182 -4.57 10.51 -15.23
N MET A 183 -4.17 9.71 -16.21
CA MET A 183 -2.79 9.69 -16.70
C MET A 183 -2.39 11.04 -17.34
N ASN A 184 -3.29 11.68 -18.09
CA ASN A 184 -3.06 13.01 -18.65
C ASN A 184 -2.91 14.07 -17.55
N GLU A 185 -3.66 13.96 -16.45
CA GLU A 185 -3.47 14.87 -15.31
C GLU A 185 -2.12 14.65 -14.61
N ILE A 186 -1.66 13.40 -14.50
CA ILE A 186 -0.36 13.06 -13.91
C ILE A 186 0.77 13.59 -14.79
N SER A 187 0.68 13.40 -16.13
CA SER A 187 1.73 13.83 -17.07
C SER A 187 1.85 15.36 -17.20
N LYS A 188 0.74 16.10 -17.01
CA LYS A 188 0.71 17.58 -17.12
C LYS A 188 1.10 18.30 -15.83
N LYS A 189 0.93 17.69 -14.68
CA LYS A 189 1.34 18.28 -13.41
C LYS A 189 2.85 18.15 -13.28
N LYS A 190 3.56 19.26 -13.49
CA LYS A 190 4.97 19.40 -13.10
C LYS A 190 5.10 19.01 -11.62
N THR A 191 6.06 18.17 -11.34
CA THR A 191 6.53 17.72 -10.00
C THR A 191 6.63 18.86 -9.01
#